data_c643987d8afbb4bd737a0f6fb82674b4
#
_entry.id   c643987d8afbb4bd737a0f6fb82674b4
#
_cell.length_a   1.000
_cell.length_b   1.000
_cell.length_c   1.000
_cell.angle_alpha   90.00
_cell.angle_beta   90.00
_cell.angle_gamma   90.00
#
_symmetry.space_group_name_H-M   'P 1'
#
loop_
_entity.id
_entity.type
_entity.pdbx_description
1 polymer ?
#
loop_
_entity_poly.entity_id
_entity_poly.type
_entity_poly.pdbx_seq_one_letter_code
_entity_poly.pdbx_strand_id
1 'polypeptide(L)'
;MAKIQVANPIVDIDGDEMTRIIWQMIKDKLVFPFLDLELDYYDLGMENRDATEDQVTIDAAHAIQKHGVGVKCATITPDEARVKEFGLKKMWKSPNGTIRNILGGVVFREPIICSNVPRLVPGWTQPIVVGRHAFGDQYKATDFLMPGAGTLSIKFVGDDGEVIEHEVFKSPGAGVAMGMYNLDDSIRDFAHASFGYGLARNYPVYLSTKNTILKAYDGRFKDLFQEVFDAEFKAEFDARGLTYEHRLIDDMVAAAIKWSGGFVWACKNYDGDVQSDIVAQGFGSLGLMTSVLMTPDGKVLETEAAHGTVTRHYRQHQKGEATSTNSIASIFAWTRGFKHRAKLDGNAELGVFAETLEKVVVDTVEAGFMTKDLALLVGDQQGWLTTEGFLDKVAENLKTALPDVG
;
A
#
# COMPACT_ATOMS: atom_id res chain seq x y z
N MET A 1 -18.91 -12.17 -25.43
CA MET A 1 -17.46 -12.46 -25.33
C MET A 1 -17.24 -13.72 -24.49
N ALA A 2 -16.36 -14.62 -24.91
CA ALA A 2 -15.89 -15.66 -24.03
C ALA A 2 -15.12 -15.03 -22.85
N LYS A 3 -15.23 -15.60 -21.65
CA LYS A 3 -14.48 -15.10 -20.49
C LYS A 3 -13.04 -15.56 -20.56
N ILE A 4 -12.13 -14.69 -20.15
CA ILE A 4 -10.71 -15.03 -20.01
C ILE A 4 -10.57 -16.02 -18.86
N GLN A 5 -9.92 -17.16 -19.11
CA GLN A 5 -9.69 -18.21 -18.13
C GLN A 5 -8.52 -17.85 -17.22
N VAL A 6 -8.72 -17.91 -15.91
CA VAL A 6 -7.68 -17.71 -14.89
C VAL A 6 -7.48 -19.01 -14.14
N ALA A 7 -6.40 -19.72 -14.43
CA ALA A 7 -6.21 -21.11 -14.01
C ALA A 7 -5.96 -21.28 -12.50
N ASN A 8 -5.35 -20.29 -11.86
CA ASN A 8 -5.00 -20.35 -10.44
C ASN A 8 -5.81 -19.33 -9.62
N PRO A 9 -6.19 -19.67 -8.37
CA PRO A 9 -6.99 -18.80 -7.53
C PRO A 9 -6.30 -17.46 -7.21
N ILE A 10 -7.15 -16.46 -6.93
CA ILE A 10 -6.74 -15.19 -6.31
C ILE A 10 -7.43 -15.13 -4.94
N VAL A 11 -6.68 -14.73 -3.91
CA VAL A 11 -7.25 -14.52 -2.58
C VAL A 11 -8.02 -13.20 -2.58
N ASP A 12 -9.34 -13.27 -2.36
CA ASP A 12 -10.24 -12.12 -2.25
C ASP A 12 -10.49 -11.83 -0.77
N ILE A 13 -9.95 -10.73 -0.29
CA ILE A 13 -10.09 -10.30 1.10
C ILE A 13 -11.09 -9.15 1.16
N ASP A 14 -12.28 -9.47 1.67
CA ASP A 14 -13.33 -8.47 1.88
C ASP A 14 -13.06 -7.62 3.14
N GLY A 15 -13.73 -6.48 3.23
CA GLY A 15 -13.48 -5.49 4.28
C GLY A 15 -14.75 -4.91 4.87
N ASP A 16 -14.72 -3.61 5.15
CA ASP A 16 -15.74 -2.92 5.92
C ASP A 16 -16.39 -1.75 5.17
N GLU A 17 -17.57 -1.35 5.63
CA GLU A 17 -18.27 -0.11 5.34
C GLU A 17 -18.47 0.17 3.84
N MET A 18 -18.26 1.40 3.37
CA MET A 18 -18.53 1.79 1.97
C MET A 18 -17.61 1.05 0.98
N THR A 19 -16.38 0.76 1.38
CA THR A 19 -15.44 0.05 0.52
C THR A 19 -15.87 -1.40 0.26
N ARG A 20 -16.49 -2.09 1.20
CA ARG A 20 -17.08 -3.42 1.00
C ARG A 20 -18.17 -3.40 -0.07
N ILE A 21 -19.02 -2.40 -0.06
CA ILE A 21 -20.07 -2.23 -1.07
C ILE A 21 -19.46 -2.01 -2.46
N ILE A 22 -18.48 -1.11 -2.56
CA ILE A 22 -17.75 -0.84 -3.79
C ILE A 22 -17.01 -2.09 -4.28
N TRP A 23 -16.41 -2.87 -3.38
CA TRP A 23 -15.68 -4.08 -3.70
C TRP A 23 -16.56 -5.11 -4.41
N GLN A 24 -17.77 -5.31 -3.91
CA GLN A 24 -18.75 -6.18 -4.57
C GLN A 24 -19.19 -5.62 -5.93
N MET A 25 -19.46 -4.31 -6.03
CA MET A 25 -19.82 -3.67 -7.30
C MET A 25 -18.72 -3.82 -8.37
N ILE A 26 -17.44 -3.72 -7.97
CA ILE A 26 -16.30 -3.94 -8.88
C ILE A 26 -16.31 -5.38 -9.39
N LYS A 27 -16.47 -6.36 -8.50
CA LYS A 27 -16.55 -7.77 -8.91
C LYS A 27 -17.68 -8.01 -9.90
N ASP A 28 -18.87 -7.51 -9.61
CA ASP A 28 -20.07 -7.74 -10.41
C ASP A 28 -20.01 -7.04 -11.78
N LYS A 29 -19.43 -5.84 -11.87
CA LYS A 29 -19.45 -5.02 -13.09
C LYS A 29 -18.17 -5.13 -13.93
N LEU A 30 -17.02 -5.33 -13.29
CA LEU A 30 -15.70 -5.22 -13.96
C LEU A 30 -14.87 -6.52 -13.93
N VAL A 31 -15.21 -7.49 -13.09
CA VAL A 31 -14.47 -8.74 -12.96
C VAL A 31 -15.24 -9.91 -13.55
N PHE A 32 -16.34 -10.32 -12.92
CA PHE A 32 -17.10 -11.53 -13.29
C PHE A 32 -17.70 -11.51 -14.70
N PRO A 33 -18.05 -10.37 -15.32
CA PRO A 33 -18.48 -10.39 -16.71
C PRO A 33 -17.40 -10.79 -17.72
N PHE A 34 -16.13 -10.59 -17.40
CA PHE A 34 -15.00 -10.74 -18.31
C PHE A 34 -14.08 -11.92 -17.98
N LEU A 35 -13.99 -12.29 -16.70
CA LEU A 35 -13.06 -13.32 -16.22
C LEU A 35 -13.82 -14.54 -15.70
N ASP A 36 -13.27 -15.71 -15.97
CA ASP A 36 -13.62 -16.97 -15.33
C ASP A 36 -12.49 -17.34 -14.39
N LEU A 37 -12.68 -17.05 -13.09
CA LEU A 37 -11.67 -17.21 -12.06
C LEU A 37 -12.26 -17.75 -10.76
N GLU A 38 -11.45 -18.49 -10.04
CA GLU A 38 -11.73 -18.91 -8.68
C GLU A 38 -11.20 -17.87 -7.69
N LEU A 39 -12.05 -17.47 -6.73
CA LEU A 39 -11.69 -16.60 -5.62
C LEU A 39 -11.64 -17.42 -4.34
N ASP A 40 -10.46 -17.42 -3.67
CA ASP A 40 -10.32 -17.94 -2.30
C ASP A 40 -10.68 -16.79 -1.35
N TYR A 41 -11.93 -16.81 -0.87
CA TYR A 41 -12.58 -15.66 -0.21
C TYR A 41 -12.42 -15.68 1.30
N TYR A 42 -12.02 -14.53 1.85
CA TYR A 42 -11.89 -14.27 3.29
C TYR A 42 -12.61 -12.99 3.68
N ASP A 43 -13.57 -13.09 4.61
CA ASP A 43 -14.28 -11.93 5.16
C ASP A 43 -13.49 -11.34 6.35
N LEU A 44 -12.80 -10.23 6.11
CA LEU A 44 -12.13 -9.46 7.15
C LEU A 44 -12.97 -8.28 7.66
N GLY A 45 -14.29 -8.32 7.46
CA GLY A 45 -15.20 -7.39 8.13
C GLY A 45 -15.14 -7.52 9.65
N MET A 46 -15.35 -6.41 10.34
CA MET A 46 -15.10 -6.29 11.78
C MET A 46 -15.82 -7.35 12.60
N GLU A 47 -17.07 -7.66 12.24
CA GLU A 47 -17.90 -8.64 12.95
C GLU A 47 -17.33 -10.07 12.82
N ASN A 48 -16.89 -10.47 11.62
CA ASN A 48 -16.31 -11.79 11.41
C ASN A 48 -14.92 -11.92 12.03
N ARG A 49 -14.13 -10.86 12.02
CA ARG A 49 -12.85 -10.83 12.73
C ARG A 49 -13.03 -11.00 14.23
N ASP A 50 -14.02 -10.35 14.83
CA ASP A 50 -14.34 -10.51 16.26
C ASP A 50 -14.87 -11.93 16.57
N ALA A 51 -15.72 -12.48 15.70
CA ALA A 51 -16.26 -13.83 15.85
C ALA A 51 -15.16 -14.91 15.81
N THR A 52 -14.17 -14.75 14.93
CA THR A 52 -13.04 -15.69 14.73
C THR A 52 -11.81 -15.37 15.58
N GLU A 53 -11.91 -14.39 16.49
CA GLU A 53 -10.78 -13.90 17.29
C GLU A 53 -9.57 -13.46 16.43
N ASP A 54 -9.87 -12.86 15.28
CA ASP A 54 -8.94 -12.40 14.26
C ASP A 54 -8.15 -13.54 13.53
N GLN A 55 -8.53 -14.81 13.75
CA GLN A 55 -7.89 -15.94 13.07
C GLN A 55 -8.06 -15.86 11.56
N VAL A 56 -9.19 -15.35 11.06
CA VAL A 56 -9.44 -15.15 9.62
C VAL A 56 -8.38 -14.27 8.95
N THR A 57 -7.82 -13.29 9.65
CA THR A 57 -6.73 -12.45 9.12
C THR A 57 -5.44 -13.24 8.91
N ILE A 58 -5.13 -14.14 9.83
CA ILE A 58 -3.97 -15.04 9.75
C ILE A 58 -4.15 -16.04 8.61
N ASP A 59 -5.34 -16.64 8.52
CA ASP A 59 -5.68 -17.62 7.48
C ASP A 59 -5.60 -16.98 6.08
N ALA A 60 -6.12 -15.75 5.92
CA ALA A 60 -6.02 -14.99 4.69
C ALA A 60 -4.55 -14.73 4.28
N ALA A 61 -3.70 -14.35 5.23
CA ALA A 61 -2.28 -14.13 4.96
C ALA A 61 -1.56 -15.41 4.48
N HIS A 62 -1.86 -16.56 5.10
CA HIS A 62 -1.32 -17.84 4.65
C HIS A 62 -1.88 -18.27 3.29
N ALA A 63 -3.14 -17.97 2.99
CA ALA A 63 -3.70 -18.19 1.66
C ALA A 63 -2.96 -17.35 0.60
N ILE A 64 -2.65 -16.09 0.89
CA ILE A 64 -1.84 -15.26 -0.03
C ILE A 64 -0.46 -15.89 -0.26
N GLN A 65 0.23 -16.37 0.78
CA GLN A 65 1.50 -17.07 0.63
C GLN A 65 1.38 -18.29 -0.29
N LYS A 66 0.30 -19.06 -0.13
CA LYS A 66 0.03 -20.28 -0.91
C LYS A 66 -0.26 -19.97 -2.38
N HIS A 67 -1.11 -18.97 -2.65
CA HIS A 67 -1.57 -18.66 -4.00
C HIS A 67 -0.72 -17.60 -4.73
N GLY A 68 0.13 -16.88 -4.02
CA GLY A 68 1.01 -15.86 -4.54
C GLY A 68 0.34 -14.51 -4.82
N VAL A 69 -0.99 -14.42 -4.79
CA VAL A 69 -1.73 -13.19 -5.08
C VAL A 69 -2.90 -13.01 -4.13
N GLY A 70 -2.94 -11.86 -3.46
CA GLY A 70 -4.07 -11.41 -2.68
C GLY A 70 -4.54 -10.03 -3.13
N VAL A 71 -5.84 -9.81 -3.15
CA VAL A 71 -6.47 -8.51 -3.35
C VAL A 71 -7.33 -8.18 -2.14
N LYS A 72 -7.13 -6.99 -1.56
CA LYS A 72 -7.68 -6.67 -0.26
C LYS A 72 -8.52 -5.39 -0.29
N CYS A 73 -9.75 -5.50 0.19
CA CYS A 73 -10.61 -4.38 0.54
C CYS A 73 -10.11 -3.67 1.81
N ALA A 74 -10.46 -2.41 1.99
CA ALA A 74 -10.13 -1.68 3.20
C ALA A 74 -10.88 -2.22 4.42
N THR A 75 -10.17 -2.32 5.55
CA THR A 75 -10.67 -2.88 6.81
C THR A 75 -10.57 -1.86 7.95
N ILE A 76 -11.47 -1.96 8.92
CA ILE A 76 -11.43 -1.14 10.14
C ILE A 76 -10.29 -1.63 11.05
N THR A 77 -9.48 -0.68 11.54
CA THR A 77 -8.67 -0.88 12.75
C THR A 77 -9.41 -0.20 13.90
N PRO A 78 -9.98 -0.96 14.87
CA PRO A 78 -10.86 -0.38 15.87
C PRO A 78 -10.10 0.45 16.91
N ASP A 79 -10.69 1.58 17.27
CA ASP A 79 -10.41 2.35 18.48
C ASP A 79 -11.47 2.06 19.56
N GLU A 80 -11.41 2.76 20.68
CA GLU A 80 -12.38 2.58 21.78
C GLU A 80 -13.84 2.87 21.35
N ALA A 81 -14.04 3.80 20.42
CA ALA A 81 -15.36 4.12 19.90
C ALA A 81 -15.92 2.98 19.05
N ARG A 82 -15.09 2.40 18.20
CA ARG A 82 -15.43 1.23 17.37
C ARG A 82 -15.66 -0.03 18.20
N VAL A 83 -14.87 -0.25 19.26
CA VAL A 83 -15.10 -1.36 20.20
C VAL A 83 -16.51 -1.28 20.80
N LYS A 84 -16.96 -0.08 21.21
CA LYS A 84 -18.31 0.12 21.73
C LYS A 84 -19.38 -0.01 20.65
N GLU A 85 -19.16 0.56 19.48
CA GLU A 85 -20.10 0.54 18.35
C GLU A 85 -20.45 -0.89 17.92
N PHE A 86 -19.42 -1.73 17.76
CA PHE A 86 -19.56 -3.12 17.28
C PHE A 86 -19.72 -4.14 18.43
N GLY A 87 -19.59 -3.72 19.70
CA GLY A 87 -19.64 -4.63 20.84
C GLY A 87 -18.51 -5.66 20.85
N LEU A 88 -17.31 -5.25 20.44
CA LEU A 88 -16.17 -6.16 20.24
C LEU A 88 -15.64 -6.71 21.55
N LYS A 89 -15.15 -7.95 21.52
CA LYS A 89 -14.51 -8.64 22.66
C LYS A 89 -13.25 -7.91 23.14
N LYS A 90 -12.51 -7.28 22.20
CA LYS A 90 -11.32 -6.48 22.49
C LYS A 90 -11.00 -5.52 21.32
N MET A 91 -10.07 -4.61 21.54
CA MET A 91 -9.53 -3.73 20.50
C MET A 91 -8.51 -4.52 19.65
N TRP A 92 -8.98 -5.05 18.52
CA TRP A 92 -8.18 -5.87 17.59
C TRP A 92 -7.07 -5.05 16.95
N LYS A 93 -5.94 -5.69 16.66
CA LYS A 93 -4.83 -5.08 15.91
C LYS A 93 -5.21 -4.78 14.47
N SER A 94 -4.41 -3.96 13.80
CA SER A 94 -4.58 -3.71 12.36
C SER A 94 -4.38 -4.99 11.54
N PRO A 95 -5.36 -5.40 10.70
CA PRO A 95 -5.20 -6.54 9.81
C PRO A 95 -4.03 -6.37 8.85
N ASN A 96 -3.82 -5.15 8.34
CA ASN A 96 -2.69 -4.84 7.47
C ASN A 96 -1.36 -5.13 8.16
N GLY A 97 -1.23 -4.76 9.45
CA GLY A 97 -0.05 -5.08 10.25
C GLY A 97 0.18 -6.59 10.38
N THR A 98 -0.87 -7.36 10.64
CA THR A 98 -0.80 -8.82 10.76
C THR A 98 -0.39 -9.46 9.43
N ILE A 99 -1.04 -9.11 8.32
CA ILE A 99 -0.73 -9.63 6.98
C ILE A 99 0.71 -9.30 6.61
N ARG A 100 1.14 -8.03 6.75
CA ARG A 100 2.51 -7.59 6.44
C ARG A 100 3.56 -8.33 7.25
N ASN A 101 3.30 -8.61 8.52
CA ASN A 101 4.23 -9.37 9.36
C ASN A 101 4.34 -10.84 8.97
N ILE A 102 3.28 -11.45 8.44
CA ILE A 102 3.28 -12.85 7.99
C ILE A 102 3.92 -12.97 6.62
N LEU A 103 3.58 -12.08 5.68
CA LEU A 103 4.11 -12.11 4.32
C LEU A 103 5.56 -11.63 4.25
N GLY A 104 5.94 -10.69 5.12
CA GLY A 104 7.15 -9.90 4.91
C GLY A 104 7.00 -8.96 3.71
N GLY A 105 8.12 -8.36 3.29
CA GLY A 105 8.15 -7.56 2.08
C GLY A 105 8.04 -6.05 2.29
N VAL A 106 7.79 -5.36 1.19
CA VAL A 106 7.82 -3.90 1.10
C VAL A 106 6.51 -3.41 0.50
N VAL A 107 5.97 -2.35 1.09
CA VAL A 107 4.78 -1.67 0.56
C VAL A 107 5.22 -0.59 -0.42
N PHE A 108 4.82 -0.74 -1.68
CA PHE A 108 4.99 0.30 -2.71
C PHE A 108 3.67 1.02 -2.94
N ARG A 109 3.70 2.35 -2.80
CA ARG A 109 2.58 3.23 -3.08
C ARG A 109 2.91 4.10 -4.28
N GLU A 110 2.05 4.04 -5.30
CA GLU A 110 2.23 4.72 -6.57
C GLU A 110 0.97 5.50 -6.93
N PRO A 111 1.10 6.80 -7.30
CA PRO A 111 -0.05 7.60 -7.70
C PRO A 111 -0.58 7.19 -9.06
N ILE A 112 -1.90 7.21 -9.21
CA ILE A 112 -2.62 7.11 -10.48
C ILE A 112 -2.77 8.53 -11.01
N ILE A 113 -2.21 8.80 -12.18
CA ILE A 113 -2.19 10.14 -12.77
C ILE A 113 -3.30 10.26 -13.82
N CYS A 114 -4.22 11.20 -13.60
CA CYS A 114 -5.19 11.66 -14.60
C CYS A 114 -4.81 13.10 -15.01
N SER A 115 -4.63 13.35 -16.31
CA SER A 115 -4.06 14.62 -16.80
C SER A 115 -4.92 15.85 -16.49
N ASN A 116 -6.25 15.66 -16.42
CA ASN A 116 -7.23 16.71 -16.12
C ASN A 116 -7.47 16.95 -14.62
N VAL A 117 -6.93 16.11 -13.73
CA VAL A 117 -7.00 16.32 -12.29
C VAL A 117 -5.81 17.17 -11.85
N PRO A 118 -6.03 18.39 -11.33
CA PRO A 118 -4.97 19.28 -10.91
C PRO A 118 -4.15 18.68 -9.76
N ARG A 119 -2.83 18.77 -9.86
CA ARG A 119 -1.90 18.38 -8.80
C ARG A 119 -1.66 19.55 -7.87
N LEU A 120 -1.62 19.28 -6.56
CA LEU A 120 -1.24 20.32 -5.58
C LEU A 120 0.22 20.74 -5.71
N VAL A 121 1.07 19.82 -6.22
CA VAL A 121 2.45 20.13 -6.63
C VAL A 121 2.53 20.08 -8.15
N PRO A 122 2.36 21.22 -8.85
CA PRO A 122 2.24 21.25 -10.32
C PRO A 122 3.47 20.69 -11.06
N GLY A 123 4.65 20.72 -10.43
CA GLY A 123 5.89 20.20 -10.98
C GLY A 123 5.95 18.68 -11.10
N TRP A 124 5.11 17.95 -10.39
CA TRP A 124 5.10 16.47 -10.43
C TRP A 124 4.41 15.95 -11.69
N THR A 125 5.19 15.71 -12.71
CA THR A 125 4.70 15.24 -14.02
C THR A 125 4.81 13.73 -14.20
N GLN A 126 5.60 13.07 -13.36
CA GLN A 126 5.80 11.62 -13.34
C GLN A 126 5.55 11.05 -11.94
N PRO A 127 5.18 9.76 -11.81
CA PRO A 127 4.95 9.16 -10.51
C PRO A 127 6.15 9.26 -9.57
N ILE A 128 5.87 9.55 -8.29
CA ILE A 128 6.80 9.30 -7.20
C ILE A 128 6.32 8.03 -6.50
N VAL A 129 7.12 6.98 -6.57
CA VAL A 129 6.80 5.70 -5.93
C VAL A 129 7.42 5.70 -4.54
N VAL A 130 6.60 5.64 -3.49
CA VAL A 130 7.11 5.50 -2.13
C VAL A 130 7.19 4.02 -1.77
N GLY A 131 8.42 3.52 -1.55
CA GLY A 131 8.70 2.20 -1.00
C GLY A 131 8.80 2.29 0.52
N ARG A 132 7.85 1.69 1.26
CA ARG A 132 7.82 1.66 2.72
C ARG A 132 8.34 0.32 3.23
N HIS A 133 9.38 0.35 4.08
CA HIS A 133 9.82 -0.82 4.82
C HIS A 133 8.77 -1.18 5.87
N ALA A 134 7.97 -2.22 5.61
CA ALA A 134 6.81 -2.55 6.42
C ALA A 134 7.13 -3.42 7.65
N PHE A 135 8.35 -3.34 8.17
CA PHE A 135 8.83 -4.14 9.30
C PHE A 135 9.53 -3.28 10.37
N GLY A 136 9.38 -3.68 11.63
CA GLY A 136 10.13 -3.09 12.74
C GLY A 136 9.78 -1.62 13.04
N ASP A 137 10.75 -0.90 13.55
CA ASP A 137 10.71 0.50 13.92
C ASP A 137 9.56 0.80 14.93
N GLN A 138 8.92 1.96 14.83
CA GLN A 138 7.83 2.38 15.72
C GLN A 138 6.62 1.41 15.71
N TYR A 139 6.40 0.68 14.63
CA TYR A 139 5.28 -0.26 14.47
C TYR A 139 5.46 -1.58 15.21
N LYS A 140 6.66 -1.83 15.73
CA LYS A 140 7.02 -2.98 16.59
C LYS A 140 7.69 -2.53 17.88
N ALA A 141 7.51 -1.28 18.27
CA ALA A 141 8.05 -0.74 19.49
C ALA A 141 7.38 -1.34 20.73
N THR A 142 8.14 -1.40 21.81
CA THR A 142 7.62 -1.59 23.16
C THR A 142 7.73 -0.26 23.88
N ASP A 143 6.60 0.28 24.31
CA ASP A 143 6.52 1.55 25.03
C ASP A 143 5.81 1.38 26.37
N PHE A 144 6.15 2.24 27.34
CA PHE A 144 5.57 2.21 28.67
C PHE A 144 5.71 3.56 29.37
N LEU A 145 4.86 3.75 30.37
CA LEU A 145 4.92 4.91 31.26
C LEU A 145 5.93 4.68 32.38
N MET A 146 6.89 5.57 32.54
CA MET A 146 7.77 5.65 33.69
C MET A 146 6.99 6.31 34.85
N PRO A 147 6.78 5.63 35.99
CA PRO A 147 5.91 6.15 37.04
C PRO A 147 6.55 7.25 37.90
N GLY A 148 7.87 7.44 37.83
CA GLY A 148 8.60 8.40 38.67
C GLY A 148 10.09 8.47 38.30
N ALA A 149 10.86 9.03 39.22
CA ALA A 149 12.33 9.11 39.09
C ALA A 149 12.96 7.72 39.05
N GLY A 150 13.96 7.54 38.19
CA GLY A 150 14.65 6.24 38.03
C GLY A 150 15.64 6.26 36.88
N THR A 151 16.27 5.12 36.61
CA THR A 151 17.20 4.94 35.51
C THR A 151 16.55 4.08 34.41
N LEU A 152 16.53 4.57 33.18
CA LEU A 152 16.16 3.82 31.99
C LEU A 152 17.42 3.22 31.39
N SER A 153 17.43 1.90 31.18
CA SER A 153 18.51 1.16 30.48
C SER A 153 17.94 0.34 29.34
N ILE A 154 18.75 0.13 28.31
CA ILE A 154 18.53 -0.87 27.24
C ILE A 154 19.55 -1.97 27.42
N LYS A 155 19.09 -3.22 27.38
CA LYS A 155 19.93 -4.41 27.54
C LYS A 155 19.65 -5.41 26.43
N PHE A 156 20.72 -5.88 25.79
CA PHE A 156 20.71 -7.03 24.89
C PHE A 156 21.49 -8.17 25.54
N VAL A 157 20.95 -9.38 25.47
CA VAL A 157 21.59 -10.61 25.95
C VAL A 157 21.66 -11.56 24.76
N GLY A 158 22.89 -11.84 24.31
CA GLY A 158 23.13 -12.81 23.25
C GLY A 158 22.89 -14.24 23.74
N ASP A 159 22.54 -15.14 22.83
CA ASP A 159 22.37 -16.58 23.12
C ASP A 159 23.70 -17.22 23.58
N ASP A 160 24.83 -16.63 23.21
CA ASP A 160 26.19 -16.99 23.67
C ASP A 160 26.54 -16.46 25.06
N GLY A 161 25.64 -15.69 25.67
CA GLY A 161 25.78 -15.07 26.97
C GLY A 161 26.46 -13.69 26.96
N GLU A 162 26.82 -13.14 25.79
CA GLU A 162 27.28 -11.75 25.67
C GLU A 162 26.18 -10.77 26.13
N VAL A 163 26.58 -9.76 26.91
CA VAL A 163 25.66 -8.74 27.41
C VAL A 163 26.13 -7.36 26.97
N ILE A 164 25.24 -6.66 26.26
CA ILE A 164 25.40 -5.24 25.92
C ILE A 164 24.35 -4.46 26.70
N GLU A 165 24.78 -3.54 27.55
CA GLU A 165 23.86 -2.70 28.34
C GLU A 165 24.29 -1.24 28.30
N HIS A 166 23.29 -0.37 28.07
CA HIS A 166 23.49 1.08 28.01
C HIS A 166 22.47 1.78 28.93
N GLU A 167 22.96 2.65 29.80
CA GLU A 167 22.10 3.64 30.43
C GLU A 167 21.64 4.64 29.37
N VAL A 168 20.32 4.74 29.19
CA VAL A 168 19.71 5.68 28.20
C VAL A 168 19.55 7.05 28.84
N PHE A 169 18.94 7.07 30.04
CA PHE A 169 18.58 8.32 30.73
C PHE A 169 18.32 8.09 32.20
N LYS A 170 18.77 9.05 33.00
CA LYS A 170 18.41 9.11 34.44
C LYS A 170 17.27 10.10 34.61
N SER A 171 16.06 9.58 34.74
CA SER A 171 14.84 10.38 34.80
C SER A 171 14.69 11.02 36.17
N PRO A 172 14.43 12.33 36.26
CA PRO A 172 14.11 13.01 37.50
C PRO A 172 12.65 12.87 37.94
N GLY A 173 11.77 12.28 37.11
CA GLY A 173 10.36 12.18 37.36
C GLY A 173 9.63 11.22 36.41
N ALA A 174 8.29 11.27 36.43
CA ALA A 174 7.47 10.49 35.51
C ALA A 174 7.65 10.90 34.05
N GLY A 175 7.44 9.95 33.14
CA GLY A 175 7.60 10.16 31.71
C GLY A 175 7.17 8.95 30.89
N VAL A 176 7.63 8.88 29.66
CA VAL A 176 7.38 7.77 28.74
C VAL A 176 8.70 7.29 28.13
N ALA A 177 8.81 6.00 27.92
CA ALA A 177 9.98 5.39 27.26
C ALA A 177 9.52 4.41 26.18
N MET A 178 10.39 4.22 25.16
CA MET A 178 10.17 3.30 24.04
C MET A 178 11.47 2.64 23.63
N GLY A 179 11.38 1.34 23.29
CA GLY A 179 12.41 0.60 22.59
C GLY A 179 11.88 0.09 21.25
N MET A 180 12.70 0.16 20.20
CA MET A 180 12.38 -0.39 18.89
C MET A 180 13.60 -1.12 18.30
N TYR A 181 13.36 -1.92 17.25
CA TYR A 181 14.40 -2.72 16.61
C TYR A 181 14.15 -2.88 15.11
N ASN A 182 15.19 -3.32 14.40
CA ASN A 182 15.11 -3.84 13.05
C ASN A 182 16.12 -4.98 12.87
N LEU A 183 16.06 -5.70 11.74
CA LEU A 183 16.92 -6.84 11.43
C LEU A 183 17.66 -6.60 10.12
N ASP A 184 18.93 -7.04 10.06
CA ASP A 184 19.76 -6.93 8.87
C ASP A 184 19.16 -7.59 7.64
N ASP A 185 18.63 -8.80 7.78
CA ASP A 185 17.99 -9.53 6.68
C ASP A 185 16.77 -8.78 6.14
N SER A 186 15.93 -8.24 7.04
CA SER A 186 14.77 -7.43 6.63
C SER A 186 15.17 -6.13 5.92
N ILE A 187 16.28 -5.51 6.34
CA ILE A 187 16.81 -4.31 5.67
C ILE A 187 17.38 -4.66 4.29
N ARG A 188 18.07 -5.79 4.15
CA ARG A 188 18.57 -6.30 2.87
C ARG A 188 17.41 -6.62 1.92
N ASP A 189 16.40 -7.30 2.40
CA ASP A 189 15.17 -7.59 1.65
C ASP A 189 14.49 -6.29 1.16
N PHE A 190 14.45 -5.26 1.98
CA PHE A 190 13.95 -3.95 1.60
C PHE A 190 14.81 -3.30 0.51
N ALA A 191 16.13 -3.44 0.57
CA ALA A 191 17.03 -2.97 -0.47
C ALA A 191 16.79 -3.70 -1.80
N HIS A 192 16.73 -5.03 -1.79
CA HIS A 192 16.44 -5.84 -2.98
C HIS A 192 15.11 -5.47 -3.63
N ALA A 193 14.03 -5.37 -2.84
CA ALA A 193 12.72 -4.99 -3.34
C ALA A 193 12.73 -3.57 -3.95
N SER A 194 13.41 -2.61 -3.30
CA SER A 194 13.48 -1.22 -3.78
C SER A 194 14.25 -1.11 -5.09
N PHE A 195 15.40 -1.77 -5.21
CA PHE A 195 16.18 -1.79 -6.44
C PHE A 195 15.48 -2.55 -7.56
N GLY A 196 14.90 -3.72 -7.25
CA GLY A 196 14.11 -4.49 -8.21
C GLY A 196 12.92 -3.70 -8.76
N TYR A 197 12.22 -2.94 -7.90
CA TYR A 197 11.13 -2.07 -8.33
C TYR A 197 11.64 -0.91 -9.21
N GLY A 198 12.78 -0.30 -8.84
CA GLY A 198 13.45 0.73 -9.64
C GLY A 198 13.79 0.23 -11.05
N LEU A 199 14.39 -0.95 -11.16
CA LEU A 199 14.69 -1.59 -12.46
C LEU A 199 13.43 -1.89 -13.27
N ALA A 200 12.37 -2.41 -12.64
CA ALA A 200 11.12 -2.72 -13.30
C ALA A 200 10.42 -1.46 -13.88
N ARG A 201 10.59 -0.31 -13.22
CA ARG A 201 10.04 0.99 -13.66
C ARG A 201 11.00 1.81 -14.50
N ASN A 202 12.26 1.38 -14.60
CA ASN A 202 13.35 2.17 -15.18
C ASN A 202 13.51 3.53 -14.46
N TYR A 203 13.50 3.50 -13.12
CA TYR A 203 13.59 4.66 -12.23
C TYR A 203 14.82 4.58 -11.33
N PRO A 204 15.47 5.73 -11.03
CA PRO A 204 16.46 5.82 -9.97
C PRO A 204 15.81 5.54 -8.60
N VAL A 205 16.65 5.12 -7.65
CA VAL A 205 16.23 4.81 -6.28
C VAL A 205 16.91 5.73 -5.29
N TYR A 206 16.14 6.32 -4.39
CA TYR A 206 16.64 7.17 -3.29
C TYR A 206 16.21 6.55 -1.95
N LEU A 207 17.19 6.15 -1.13
CA LEU A 207 16.95 5.81 0.26
C LEU A 207 17.02 7.08 1.11
N SER A 208 16.05 7.32 1.98
CA SER A 208 16.15 8.41 2.94
C SER A 208 16.14 7.92 4.38
N THR A 209 17.01 8.51 5.21
CA THR A 209 17.15 8.26 6.65
C THR A 209 17.53 9.52 7.41
N LYS A 210 17.62 9.43 8.73
CA LYS A 210 18.19 10.50 9.58
C LYS A 210 19.45 9.99 10.30
N ASN A 211 20.35 9.35 9.56
CA ASN A 211 21.57 8.74 10.11
C ASN A 211 22.53 9.72 10.78
N THR A 212 22.41 11.01 10.53
CA THR A 212 23.18 12.04 11.26
C THR A 212 22.76 12.18 12.72
N ILE A 213 21.55 11.77 13.06
CA ILE A 213 20.99 11.73 14.42
C ILE A 213 20.98 10.29 14.93
N LEU A 214 20.34 9.36 14.21
CA LEU A 214 20.26 7.93 14.55
C LEU A 214 21.46 7.18 13.93
N LYS A 215 22.67 7.47 14.43
CA LYS A 215 23.93 7.09 13.78
C LYS A 215 24.08 5.60 13.57
N ALA A 216 23.75 4.78 14.57
CA ALA A 216 23.82 3.32 14.47
C ALA A 216 22.59 2.76 13.78
N TYR A 217 21.40 3.15 14.23
CA TYR A 217 20.15 2.59 13.74
C TYR A 217 19.91 2.90 12.24
N ASP A 218 19.85 4.16 11.88
CA ASP A 218 19.66 4.59 10.49
C ASP A 218 20.92 4.38 9.64
N GLY A 219 22.12 4.45 10.27
CA GLY A 219 23.36 4.11 9.61
C GLY A 219 23.39 2.67 9.11
N ARG A 220 22.77 1.72 9.84
CA ARG A 220 22.68 0.33 9.39
C ARG A 220 21.88 0.18 8.11
N PHE A 221 20.77 0.91 7.98
CA PHE A 221 19.99 0.96 6.72
C PHE A 221 20.83 1.47 5.55
N LYS A 222 21.52 2.60 5.76
CA LYS A 222 22.38 3.21 4.73
C LYS A 222 23.48 2.24 4.29
N ASP A 223 24.15 1.61 5.23
CA ASP A 223 25.30 0.73 4.94
C ASP A 223 24.85 -0.54 4.23
N LEU A 224 23.78 -1.21 4.68
CA LEU A 224 23.27 -2.43 4.05
C LEU A 224 22.70 -2.17 2.65
N PHE A 225 22.00 -1.04 2.44
CA PHE A 225 21.56 -0.65 1.10
C PHE A 225 22.74 -0.46 0.15
N GLN A 226 23.81 0.20 0.62
CA GLN A 226 25.01 0.40 -0.20
C GLN A 226 25.71 -0.93 -0.52
N GLU A 227 25.84 -1.84 0.47
CA GLU A 227 26.41 -3.17 0.27
C GLU A 227 25.63 -3.96 -0.81
N VAL A 228 24.30 -4.02 -0.69
CA VAL A 228 23.44 -4.73 -1.66
C VAL A 228 23.55 -4.09 -3.04
N PHE A 229 23.50 -2.76 -3.12
CA PHE A 229 23.64 -2.04 -4.40
C PHE A 229 24.96 -2.36 -5.10
N ASP A 230 26.08 -2.20 -4.40
CA ASP A 230 27.41 -2.39 -4.98
C ASP A 230 27.65 -3.85 -5.41
N ALA A 231 27.12 -4.81 -4.64
CA ALA A 231 27.33 -6.23 -4.91
C ALA A 231 26.43 -6.77 -6.04
N GLU A 232 25.18 -6.30 -6.16
CA GLU A 232 24.19 -7.02 -6.96
C GLU A 232 23.50 -6.15 -8.03
N PHE A 233 23.34 -4.84 -7.82
CA PHE A 233 22.50 -4.00 -8.70
C PHE A 233 23.28 -2.96 -9.51
N LYS A 234 24.46 -2.56 -9.03
CA LYS A 234 25.23 -1.46 -9.62
C LYS A 234 25.45 -1.62 -11.14
N ALA A 235 25.84 -2.81 -11.58
CA ALA A 235 26.16 -3.06 -12.98
C ALA A 235 24.91 -2.86 -13.88
N GLU A 236 23.73 -3.29 -13.43
CA GLU A 236 22.50 -3.16 -14.20
C GLU A 236 21.97 -1.72 -14.18
N PHE A 237 22.08 -1.03 -13.04
CA PHE A 237 21.75 0.40 -12.93
C PHE A 237 22.62 1.24 -13.85
N ASP A 238 23.93 1.03 -13.81
CA ASP A 238 24.89 1.73 -14.70
C ASP A 238 24.58 1.48 -16.18
N ALA A 239 24.28 0.24 -16.57
CA ALA A 239 23.92 -0.12 -17.94
C ALA A 239 22.63 0.56 -18.45
N ARG A 240 21.71 0.91 -17.55
CA ARG A 240 20.45 1.62 -17.85
C ARG A 240 20.54 3.14 -17.61
N GLY A 241 21.68 3.65 -17.18
CA GLY A 241 21.83 5.06 -16.81
C GLY A 241 21.00 5.47 -15.57
N LEU A 242 20.71 4.53 -14.69
CA LEU A 242 20.00 4.75 -13.44
C LEU A 242 20.98 4.98 -12.28
N THR A 243 20.51 5.65 -11.23
CA THR A 243 21.31 5.95 -10.05
C THR A 243 20.65 5.47 -8.77
N TYR A 244 21.50 5.18 -7.78
CA TYR A 244 21.10 5.04 -6.39
C TYR A 244 21.81 6.09 -5.55
N GLU A 245 21.07 6.75 -4.66
CA GLU A 245 21.62 7.67 -3.67
C GLU A 245 20.95 7.49 -2.31
N HIS A 246 21.74 7.58 -1.25
CA HIS A 246 21.23 7.82 0.10
C HIS A 246 21.18 9.32 0.38
N ARG A 247 20.06 9.82 0.93
CA ARG A 247 19.84 11.20 1.31
C ARG A 247 19.31 11.31 2.74
N LEU A 248 19.56 12.43 3.40
CA LEU A 248 18.84 12.76 4.63
C LEU A 248 17.36 12.98 4.30
N ILE A 249 16.47 12.56 5.20
CA ILE A 249 15.01 12.62 4.95
C ILE A 249 14.52 14.05 4.64
N ASP A 250 15.04 15.04 5.35
CA ASP A 250 14.71 16.45 5.13
C ASP A 250 15.20 16.97 3.77
N ASP A 251 16.40 16.59 3.33
CA ASP A 251 16.91 16.90 2.00
C ASP A 251 16.08 16.19 0.91
N MET A 252 15.68 14.95 1.16
CA MET A 252 14.88 14.20 0.20
C MET A 252 13.47 14.78 0.06
N VAL A 253 12.84 15.22 1.14
CA VAL A 253 11.56 15.96 1.09
C VAL A 253 11.70 17.22 0.24
N ALA A 254 12.75 18.00 0.48
CA ALA A 254 13.00 19.23 -0.29
C ALA A 254 13.27 18.94 -1.78
N ALA A 255 13.99 17.86 -2.08
CA ALA A 255 14.25 17.41 -3.46
C ALA A 255 12.96 16.92 -4.14
N ALA A 256 12.17 16.08 -3.47
CA ALA A 256 10.93 15.53 -4.00
C ALA A 256 9.93 16.61 -4.42
N ILE A 257 9.81 17.70 -3.64
CA ILE A 257 8.93 18.84 -3.98
C ILE A 257 9.41 19.59 -5.22
N LYS A 258 10.73 19.64 -5.45
CA LYS A 258 11.33 20.39 -6.56
C LYS A 258 11.46 19.59 -7.86
N TRP A 259 11.54 18.27 -7.76
CA TRP A 259 11.71 17.40 -8.90
C TRP A 259 10.37 17.08 -9.59
N SER A 260 10.47 16.56 -10.81
CA SER A 260 9.30 16.22 -11.62
C SER A 260 8.66 14.85 -11.29
N GLY A 261 9.24 14.09 -10.39
CA GLY A 261 8.91 12.69 -10.16
C GLY A 261 9.79 11.74 -10.99
N GLY A 262 9.32 10.51 -11.24
CA GLY A 262 10.05 9.49 -11.99
C GLY A 262 11.14 8.82 -11.16
N PHE A 263 10.88 8.52 -9.89
CA PHE A 263 11.83 7.85 -9.00
C PHE A 263 11.13 6.98 -7.94
N VAL A 264 11.88 6.04 -7.38
CA VAL A 264 11.50 5.27 -6.19
C VAL A 264 12.12 5.93 -4.96
N TRP A 265 11.28 6.24 -3.99
CA TRP A 265 11.68 6.78 -2.69
C TRP A 265 11.57 5.70 -1.62
N ALA A 266 12.68 5.06 -1.28
CA ALA A 266 12.76 4.07 -0.23
C ALA A 266 12.81 4.73 1.15
N CYS A 267 11.80 4.46 1.98
CA CYS A 267 11.58 5.06 3.29
C CYS A 267 11.51 4.00 4.38
N LYS A 268 12.04 4.29 5.56
CA LYS A 268 11.77 3.49 6.76
C LYS A 268 10.28 3.46 7.08
N ASN A 269 9.87 2.59 7.99
CA ASN A 269 8.47 2.27 8.21
C ASN A 269 7.59 3.52 8.45
N TYR A 270 7.88 4.33 9.46
CA TYR A 270 7.11 5.53 9.79
C TYR A 270 7.25 6.62 8.71
N ASP A 271 8.47 6.84 8.23
CA ASP A 271 8.73 7.84 7.18
C ASP A 271 7.92 7.51 5.91
N GLY A 272 7.89 6.23 5.52
CA GLY A 272 7.13 5.76 4.36
C GLY A 272 5.62 5.89 4.51
N ASP A 273 5.11 5.70 5.72
CA ASP A 273 3.69 5.92 6.03
C ASP A 273 3.30 7.38 5.79
N VAL A 274 4.06 8.31 6.39
CA VAL A 274 3.79 9.75 6.29
C VAL A 274 4.03 10.28 4.89
N GLN A 275 5.18 9.93 4.27
CA GLN A 275 5.55 10.46 2.95
C GLN A 275 4.63 9.95 1.84
N SER A 276 4.13 8.71 1.93
CA SER A 276 3.18 8.21 0.93
C SER A 276 1.86 8.98 0.92
N ASP A 277 1.37 9.39 2.09
CA ASP A 277 0.16 10.21 2.19
C ASP A 277 0.38 11.64 1.67
N ILE A 278 1.54 12.24 1.97
CA ILE A 278 1.92 13.55 1.42
C ILE A 278 2.00 13.49 -0.11
N VAL A 279 2.65 12.47 -0.65
CA VAL A 279 2.77 12.26 -2.11
C VAL A 279 1.39 12.08 -2.74
N ALA A 280 0.51 11.26 -2.11
CA ALA A 280 -0.86 11.07 -2.60
C ALA A 280 -1.64 12.39 -2.68
N GLN A 281 -1.58 13.21 -1.65
CA GLN A 281 -2.23 14.53 -1.64
C GLN A 281 -1.60 15.47 -2.67
N GLY A 282 -0.29 15.44 -2.82
CA GLY A 282 0.42 16.23 -3.83
C GLY A 282 0.00 15.91 -5.26
N PHE A 283 -0.38 14.66 -5.54
CA PHE A 283 -0.95 14.24 -6.82
C PHE A 283 -2.49 14.47 -6.93
N GLY A 284 -3.13 14.96 -5.87
CA GLY A 284 -4.51 15.42 -5.89
C GLY A 284 -5.45 14.69 -4.94
N SER A 285 -5.34 13.38 -4.78
CA SER A 285 -6.25 12.60 -3.94
C SER A 285 -5.65 11.28 -3.48
N LEU A 286 -5.89 10.91 -2.23
CA LEU A 286 -5.58 9.58 -1.71
C LEU A 286 -6.37 8.47 -2.45
N GLY A 287 -7.53 8.78 -3.03
CA GLY A 287 -8.29 7.89 -3.90
C GLY A 287 -7.62 7.57 -5.25
N LEU A 288 -6.51 8.24 -5.55
CA LEU A 288 -5.67 8.00 -6.73
C LEU A 288 -4.31 7.37 -6.34
N MET A 289 -4.23 6.65 -5.23
CA MET A 289 -3.01 6.00 -4.78
C MET A 289 -3.20 4.48 -4.69
N THR A 290 -2.37 3.73 -5.38
CA THR A 290 -2.28 2.27 -5.23
C THR A 290 -1.41 1.90 -4.03
N SER A 291 -1.62 0.72 -3.46
CA SER A 291 -0.78 0.13 -2.43
C SER A 291 -0.54 -1.33 -2.75
N VAL A 292 0.72 -1.71 -2.88
CA VAL A 292 1.15 -3.07 -3.22
C VAL A 292 2.19 -3.52 -2.20
N LEU A 293 1.89 -4.58 -1.46
CA LEU A 293 2.87 -5.31 -0.66
C LEU A 293 3.48 -6.41 -1.54
N MET A 294 4.79 -6.41 -1.70
CA MET A 294 5.51 -7.41 -2.49
C MET A 294 6.64 -8.01 -1.68
N THR A 295 6.75 -9.35 -1.71
CA THR A 295 7.90 -10.05 -1.12
C THR A 295 9.19 -9.75 -1.90
N PRO A 296 10.38 -9.82 -1.26
CA PRO A 296 11.65 -9.48 -1.91
C PRO A 296 11.95 -10.30 -3.16
N ASP A 297 11.53 -11.56 -3.19
CA ASP A 297 11.68 -12.46 -4.34
C ASP A 297 10.64 -12.21 -5.46
N GLY A 298 9.71 -11.27 -5.24
CA GLY A 298 8.67 -10.90 -6.19
C GLY A 298 7.65 -11.99 -6.52
N LYS A 299 7.55 -13.05 -5.69
CA LYS A 299 6.62 -14.16 -5.92
C LYS A 299 5.26 -13.96 -5.29
N VAL A 300 5.20 -13.28 -4.15
CA VAL A 300 3.96 -13.03 -3.41
C VAL A 300 3.66 -11.54 -3.45
N LEU A 301 2.41 -11.24 -3.78
CA LEU A 301 1.90 -9.87 -3.87
C LEU A 301 0.52 -9.77 -3.21
N GLU A 302 0.35 -8.77 -2.35
CA GLU A 302 -0.95 -8.34 -1.85
C GLU A 302 -1.19 -6.90 -2.28
N THR A 303 -2.39 -6.60 -2.76
CA THR A 303 -2.75 -5.27 -3.25
C THR A 303 -3.97 -4.74 -2.53
N GLU A 304 -3.97 -3.45 -2.24
CA GLU A 304 -5.09 -2.76 -1.61
C GLU A 304 -5.19 -1.30 -2.12
N ALA A 305 -6.33 -0.65 -1.85
CA ALA A 305 -6.41 0.80 -1.95
C ALA A 305 -5.69 1.43 -0.75
N ALA A 306 -4.96 2.52 -0.98
CA ALA A 306 -4.21 3.20 0.09
C ALA A 306 -5.09 4.03 1.04
N HIS A 307 -6.41 4.00 0.90
CA HIS A 307 -7.37 4.72 1.73
C HIS A 307 -8.14 3.78 2.68
N GLY A 308 -8.86 4.36 3.66
CA GLY A 308 -9.69 3.62 4.61
C GLY A 308 -11.08 3.26 4.07
N THR A 309 -11.98 2.85 4.97
CA THR A 309 -13.29 2.28 4.69
C THR A 309 -14.38 3.28 4.27
N VAL A 310 -14.07 4.58 4.27
CA VAL A 310 -14.97 5.71 3.87
C VAL A 310 -16.28 5.73 4.70
N THR A 311 -16.15 5.72 6.01
CA THR A 311 -17.24 5.68 7.00
C THR A 311 -18.35 6.71 6.73
N ARG A 312 -17.99 7.96 6.39
CA ARG A 312 -18.99 9.03 6.15
C ARG A 312 -19.95 8.67 5.03
N HIS A 313 -19.44 8.17 3.90
CA HIS A 313 -20.29 7.76 2.78
C HIS A 313 -21.08 6.49 3.11
N TYR A 314 -20.53 5.59 3.91
CA TYR A 314 -21.27 4.42 4.40
C TYR A 314 -22.49 4.84 5.22
N ARG A 315 -22.36 5.83 6.12
CA ARG A 315 -23.49 6.36 6.90
C ARG A 315 -24.56 7.01 6.02
N GLN A 316 -24.19 7.65 4.90
CA GLN A 316 -25.12 8.16 3.91
C GLN A 316 -25.83 7.01 3.19
N HIS A 317 -25.07 6.00 2.74
CA HIS A 317 -25.63 4.82 2.09
C HIS A 317 -26.64 4.08 2.98
N GLN A 318 -26.36 3.92 4.28
CA GLN A 318 -27.29 3.31 5.25
C GLN A 318 -28.63 4.06 5.36
N LYS A 319 -28.66 5.36 5.05
CA LYS A 319 -29.88 6.19 5.00
C LYS A 319 -30.59 6.13 3.66
N GLY A 320 -30.09 5.35 2.69
CA GLY A 320 -30.61 5.30 1.34
C GLY A 320 -30.21 6.49 0.46
N GLU A 321 -29.25 7.30 0.89
CA GLU A 321 -28.74 8.42 0.10
C GLU A 321 -27.73 7.95 -0.96
N ALA A 322 -27.79 8.55 -2.15
CA ALA A 322 -26.79 8.30 -3.19
C ALA A 322 -25.42 8.82 -2.74
N THR A 323 -24.39 8.03 -2.98
CA THR A 323 -23.00 8.38 -2.67
C THR A 323 -22.18 8.56 -3.94
N SER A 324 -21.17 9.41 -3.85
CA SER A 324 -20.15 9.57 -4.89
C SER A 324 -18.79 9.31 -4.26
N THR A 325 -18.47 8.03 -4.12
CA THR A 325 -17.19 7.54 -3.56
C THR A 325 -16.27 7.14 -4.69
N ASN A 326 -15.04 7.63 -4.66
CA ASN A 326 -14.02 7.26 -5.64
C ASN A 326 -13.64 5.79 -5.47
N SER A 327 -13.79 5.00 -6.53
CA SER A 327 -13.50 3.57 -6.57
C SER A 327 -12.20 3.24 -7.34
N ILE A 328 -11.49 4.24 -7.84
CA ILE A 328 -10.35 4.06 -8.75
C ILE A 328 -9.25 3.23 -8.08
N ALA A 329 -8.82 3.58 -6.88
CA ALA A 329 -7.78 2.83 -6.17
C ALA A 329 -8.19 1.37 -5.90
N SER A 330 -9.47 1.11 -5.62
CA SER A 330 -9.99 -0.25 -5.44
C SER A 330 -10.00 -1.05 -6.74
N ILE A 331 -10.32 -0.42 -7.88
CA ILE A 331 -10.21 -1.06 -9.21
C ILE A 331 -8.74 -1.40 -9.49
N PHE A 332 -7.82 -0.47 -9.21
CA PHE A 332 -6.39 -0.70 -9.40
C PHE A 332 -5.82 -1.76 -8.46
N ALA A 333 -6.38 -1.95 -7.27
CA ALA A 333 -6.01 -3.09 -6.43
C ALA A 333 -6.28 -4.42 -7.15
N TRP A 334 -7.46 -4.58 -7.77
CA TRP A 334 -7.77 -5.75 -8.59
C TRP A 334 -6.85 -5.90 -9.80
N THR A 335 -6.64 -4.84 -10.57
CA THR A 335 -5.81 -4.92 -11.78
C THR A 335 -4.34 -5.22 -11.47
N ARG A 336 -3.79 -4.69 -10.38
CA ARG A 336 -2.43 -5.03 -9.91
C ARG A 336 -2.33 -6.51 -9.52
N GLY A 337 -3.34 -7.03 -8.84
CA GLY A 337 -3.46 -8.47 -8.56
C GLY A 337 -3.51 -9.30 -9.84
N PHE A 338 -4.33 -8.92 -10.81
CA PHE A 338 -4.42 -9.59 -12.11
C PHE A 338 -3.10 -9.56 -12.89
N LYS A 339 -2.40 -8.43 -12.93
CA LYS A 339 -1.08 -8.34 -13.57
C LYS A 339 -0.08 -9.30 -12.94
N HIS A 340 -0.09 -9.40 -11.62
CA HIS A 340 0.80 -10.33 -10.93
C HIS A 340 0.42 -11.79 -11.21
N ARG A 341 -0.88 -12.13 -11.17
CA ARG A 341 -1.37 -13.46 -11.54
C ARG A 341 -1.02 -13.81 -12.97
N ALA A 342 -1.20 -12.87 -13.89
CA ALA A 342 -0.83 -13.02 -15.29
C ALA A 342 0.66 -13.34 -15.47
N LYS A 343 1.52 -12.62 -14.74
CA LYS A 343 2.96 -12.87 -14.73
C LYS A 343 3.32 -14.26 -14.21
N LEU A 344 2.72 -14.67 -13.07
CA LEU A 344 3.01 -15.98 -12.47
C LEU A 344 2.56 -17.15 -13.35
N ASP A 345 1.44 -16.99 -14.05
CA ASP A 345 0.82 -18.03 -14.85
C ASP A 345 1.21 -18.00 -16.33
N GLY A 346 1.94 -16.96 -16.77
CA GLY A 346 2.21 -16.72 -18.19
C GLY A 346 0.93 -16.41 -19.00
N ASN A 347 -0.10 -15.85 -18.37
CA ASN A 347 -1.40 -15.55 -18.98
C ASN A 347 -1.41 -14.14 -19.59
N ALA A 348 -1.05 -14.05 -20.87
CA ALA A 348 -0.97 -12.76 -21.58
C ALA A 348 -2.34 -12.06 -21.68
N GLU A 349 -3.43 -12.80 -21.86
CA GLU A 349 -4.79 -12.23 -22.00
C GLU A 349 -5.22 -11.54 -20.72
N LEU A 350 -4.98 -12.14 -19.56
CA LEU A 350 -5.24 -11.53 -18.27
C LEU A 350 -4.39 -10.26 -18.05
N GLY A 351 -3.14 -10.27 -18.51
CA GLY A 351 -2.27 -9.10 -18.48
C GLY A 351 -2.82 -7.94 -19.29
N VAL A 352 -3.22 -8.21 -20.53
CA VAL A 352 -3.83 -7.21 -21.46
C VAL A 352 -5.16 -6.70 -20.89
N PHE A 353 -6.00 -7.57 -20.34
CA PHE A 353 -7.24 -7.17 -19.68
C PHE A 353 -6.98 -6.16 -18.54
N ALA A 354 -6.05 -6.47 -17.65
CA ALA A 354 -5.72 -5.60 -16.52
C ALA A 354 -5.18 -4.23 -16.98
N GLU A 355 -4.31 -4.20 -17.99
CA GLU A 355 -3.79 -2.95 -18.58
C GLU A 355 -4.88 -2.14 -19.26
N THR A 356 -5.77 -2.82 -19.99
CA THR A 356 -6.91 -2.17 -20.66
C THR A 356 -7.85 -1.56 -19.63
N LEU A 357 -8.17 -2.26 -18.55
CA LEU A 357 -9.04 -1.73 -17.49
C LEU A 357 -8.42 -0.50 -16.81
N GLU A 358 -7.12 -0.53 -16.46
CA GLU A 358 -6.44 0.64 -15.90
C GLU A 358 -6.51 1.84 -16.87
N LYS A 359 -6.23 1.62 -18.15
CA LYS A 359 -6.31 2.67 -19.17
C LYS A 359 -7.72 3.22 -19.29
N VAL A 360 -8.73 2.36 -19.37
CA VAL A 360 -10.15 2.77 -19.49
C VAL A 360 -10.58 3.60 -18.27
N VAL A 361 -10.15 3.26 -17.07
CA VAL A 361 -10.45 4.05 -15.87
C VAL A 361 -9.87 5.46 -15.99
N VAL A 362 -8.61 5.59 -16.38
CA VAL A 362 -7.96 6.89 -16.57
C VAL A 362 -8.63 7.68 -17.70
N ASP A 363 -8.82 7.07 -18.87
CA ASP A 363 -9.48 7.70 -20.02
C ASP A 363 -10.91 8.17 -19.67
N THR A 364 -11.63 7.42 -18.83
CA THR A 364 -12.99 7.80 -18.37
C THR A 364 -12.94 9.07 -17.53
N VAL A 365 -11.99 9.19 -16.62
CA VAL A 365 -11.80 10.42 -15.82
C VAL A 365 -11.37 11.57 -16.71
N GLU A 366 -10.43 11.35 -17.63
CA GLU A 366 -9.93 12.38 -18.54
C GLU A 366 -10.99 12.87 -19.54
N ALA A 367 -11.96 12.01 -19.86
CA ALA A 367 -13.15 12.39 -20.64
C ALA A 367 -14.20 13.18 -19.83
N GLY A 368 -13.96 13.48 -18.55
CA GLY A 368 -14.84 14.26 -17.69
C GLY A 368 -15.86 13.45 -16.89
N PHE A 369 -15.80 12.11 -16.93
CA PHE A 369 -16.66 11.24 -16.14
C PHE A 369 -15.93 10.80 -14.87
N MET A 370 -16.27 11.42 -13.74
CA MET A 370 -15.55 11.21 -12.48
C MET A 370 -16.47 11.31 -11.26
N THR A 371 -15.98 10.90 -10.11
CA THR A 371 -16.67 11.07 -8.82
C THR A 371 -16.49 12.48 -8.28
N LYS A 372 -17.31 12.83 -7.29
CA LYS A 372 -17.42 14.20 -6.76
C LYS A 372 -16.11 14.74 -6.20
N ASP A 373 -15.31 13.91 -5.55
CA ASP A 373 -14.00 14.30 -4.99
C ASP A 373 -13.06 14.82 -6.07
N LEU A 374 -12.99 14.16 -7.23
CA LEU A 374 -12.17 14.58 -8.35
C LEU A 374 -12.75 15.79 -9.07
N ALA A 375 -14.07 15.81 -9.26
CA ALA A 375 -14.75 16.92 -9.91
C ALA A 375 -14.52 18.25 -9.17
N LEU A 376 -14.54 18.23 -7.84
CA LEU A 376 -14.26 19.41 -7.01
C LEU A 376 -12.80 19.90 -7.14
N LEU A 377 -11.86 19.01 -7.48
CA LEU A 377 -10.48 19.40 -7.77
C LEU A 377 -10.35 20.04 -9.16
N VAL A 378 -11.11 19.55 -10.15
CA VAL A 378 -11.08 20.08 -11.52
C VAL A 378 -11.71 21.48 -11.58
N GLY A 379 -12.83 21.69 -10.89
CA GLY A 379 -13.46 22.99 -10.77
C GLY A 379 -14.99 22.95 -10.69
N ASP A 380 -15.61 24.06 -10.33
CA ASP A 380 -17.04 24.19 -10.02
C ASP A 380 -17.98 23.82 -11.17
N GLN A 381 -17.51 23.88 -12.42
CA GLN A 381 -18.29 23.56 -13.62
C GLN A 381 -18.21 22.07 -14.01
N GLN A 382 -17.35 21.30 -13.34
CA GLN A 382 -17.19 19.88 -13.63
C GLN A 382 -18.34 19.09 -13.04
N GLY A 383 -19.09 18.38 -13.90
CA GLY A 383 -20.10 17.42 -13.49
C GLY A 383 -19.49 16.19 -12.82
N TRP A 384 -20.25 15.50 -11.99
CA TRP A 384 -19.81 14.28 -11.31
C TRP A 384 -20.87 13.18 -11.37
N LEU A 385 -20.41 11.95 -11.20
CA LEU A 385 -21.22 10.74 -11.16
C LEU A 385 -21.31 10.20 -9.73
N THR A 386 -22.39 9.45 -9.45
CA THR A 386 -22.46 8.59 -8.27
C THR A 386 -21.41 7.47 -8.37
N THR A 387 -21.13 6.81 -7.26
CA THR A 387 -20.25 5.62 -7.24
C THR A 387 -20.68 4.59 -8.28
N GLU A 388 -21.95 4.24 -8.30
CA GLU A 388 -22.51 3.27 -9.25
C GLU A 388 -22.43 3.78 -10.69
N GLY A 389 -22.83 5.04 -10.93
CA GLY A 389 -22.76 5.64 -12.28
C GLY A 389 -21.35 5.72 -12.84
N PHE A 390 -20.34 5.94 -12.00
CA PHE A 390 -18.93 5.88 -12.42
C PHE A 390 -18.52 4.46 -12.84
N LEU A 391 -18.85 3.45 -12.01
CA LEU A 391 -18.56 2.05 -12.33
C LEU A 391 -19.30 1.57 -13.59
N ASP A 392 -20.55 1.99 -13.80
CA ASP A 392 -21.30 1.68 -15.01
C ASP A 392 -20.64 2.29 -16.25
N LYS A 393 -20.14 3.53 -16.14
CA LYS A 393 -19.45 4.20 -17.24
C LYS A 393 -18.12 3.53 -17.57
N VAL A 394 -17.36 3.11 -16.56
CA VAL A 394 -16.14 2.33 -16.76
C VAL A 394 -16.46 0.98 -17.44
N ALA A 395 -17.51 0.28 -16.98
CA ALA A 395 -17.91 -1.00 -17.57
C ALA A 395 -18.37 -0.87 -19.03
N GLU A 396 -19.09 0.21 -19.37
CA GLU A 396 -19.46 0.54 -20.75
C GLU A 396 -18.23 0.75 -21.64
N ASN A 397 -17.31 1.60 -21.17
CA ASN A 397 -16.08 1.91 -21.89
C ASN A 397 -15.16 0.69 -22.04
N LEU A 398 -15.10 -0.18 -21.00
CA LEU A 398 -14.30 -1.40 -21.02
C LEU A 398 -14.80 -2.39 -22.08
N LYS A 399 -16.13 -2.56 -22.22
CA LYS A 399 -16.71 -3.40 -23.28
C LYS A 399 -16.34 -2.94 -24.68
N THR A 400 -16.18 -1.62 -24.87
CA THR A 400 -15.79 -1.04 -26.14
C THR A 400 -14.30 -1.17 -26.41
N ALA A 401 -13.47 -1.11 -25.35
CA ALA A 401 -12.01 -1.12 -25.47
C ALA A 401 -11.41 -2.53 -25.59
N LEU A 402 -12.10 -3.56 -25.06
CA LEU A 402 -11.67 -4.93 -25.21
C LEU A 402 -11.90 -5.42 -26.63
N PRO A 403 -10.88 -5.98 -27.31
CA PRO A 403 -11.07 -6.61 -28.60
C PRO A 403 -12.09 -7.74 -28.48
N ASP A 404 -12.93 -7.91 -29.50
CA ASP A 404 -13.73 -9.13 -29.62
C ASP A 404 -12.77 -10.32 -29.66
N VAL A 405 -12.62 -11.00 -28.54
CA VAL A 405 -11.94 -12.29 -28.48
C VAL A 405 -12.91 -13.27 -29.11
N GLY A 406 -12.71 -13.47 -30.42
CA GLY A 406 -13.50 -14.37 -31.26
C GLY A 406 -13.22 -15.84 -30.96
#